data_b25096dc44442ba6564b8aa3cd81e140
#
_entry.id   b25096dc44442ba6564b8aa3cd81e140
#
_cell.length_a   1.000
_cell.length_b   1.000
_cell.length_c   1.000
_cell.angle_alpha   90.00
_cell.angle_beta   90.00
_cell.angle_gamma   90.00
#
_symmetry.space_group_name_H-M   'P 1'
#
loop_
_entity.id
_entity.type
_entity.pdbx_description
1 polymer ?
#
loop_
_entity_poly.entity_id
_entity_poly.type
_entity_poly.pdbx_seq_one_letter_code
_entity_poly.pdbx_strand_id
1 'polypeptide(L)'
;MERIDVKDRKILYYLSLNSRQSLQKIGRIVGLTKEVVSYRIKRMQELGIIENFYTDFILTPVGQTIYVRLYFNYQNITPSIKKEIIQYFVDTDEATIVASLEGNYDLMVIVIFPDIYKIHPYLEHMLMNYGDYFKERHAALYFIRNQYNPSFLLDSKTKKLEPHVHRLYQEISYDELDMNILKALDLNARMPITQLADELHSTVTVIHYRIKRLMKLGVILGFGVNINWEKLGYRFYHVEINLKQYHKRLDIVRYLMENPYFRSSHQLLGHASDLEVDFILENVMQLHEMMDNLSTHFPESVKDFKYWSILKTYKEQLFPTRHKN
;
A
#
# COMPACT_ATOMS: atom_id res chain seq x y z
N MET A 1 13.76 17.88 7.84
CA MET A 1 13.43 16.67 8.64
C MET A 1 12.70 17.11 9.90
N GLU A 2 11.45 16.69 10.05
CA GLU A 2 10.67 16.98 11.26
C GLU A 2 11.17 16.14 12.44
N ARG A 3 11.42 16.79 13.59
CA ARG A 3 11.95 16.07 14.76
C ARG A 3 10.82 15.34 15.50
N ILE A 4 10.89 14.01 15.47
CA ILE A 4 10.11 13.11 16.33
C ILE A 4 11.04 12.40 17.31
N ASP A 5 10.55 12.14 18.51
CA ASP A 5 11.31 11.40 19.53
C ASP A 5 11.07 9.89 19.46
N VAL A 6 11.79 9.12 20.28
CA VAL A 6 11.66 7.66 20.37
C VAL A 6 10.23 7.22 20.71
N LYS A 7 9.49 8.01 21.50
CA LYS A 7 8.09 7.70 21.86
C LYS A 7 7.16 7.91 20.66
N ASP A 8 7.38 8.95 19.85
CA ASP A 8 6.63 9.20 18.62
C ASP A 8 6.86 8.05 17.63
N ARG A 9 8.13 7.59 17.43
CA ARG A 9 8.46 6.43 16.59
C ARG A 9 7.74 5.17 17.06
N LYS A 10 7.71 4.90 18.37
CA LYS A 10 6.96 3.78 18.94
C LYS A 10 5.45 3.91 18.70
N ILE A 11 4.87 5.10 18.86
CA ILE A 11 3.46 5.35 18.56
C ILE A 11 3.16 5.04 17.09
N LEU A 12 3.97 5.53 16.14
CA LEU A 12 3.82 5.25 14.71
C LEU A 12 3.89 3.73 14.43
N TYR A 13 4.84 3.03 15.03
CA TYR A 13 4.94 1.58 14.90
C TYR A 13 3.67 0.86 15.40
N TYR A 14 3.15 1.19 16.59
CA TYR A 14 1.94 0.54 17.11
C TYR A 14 0.68 0.93 16.33
N LEU A 15 0.62 2.12 15.74
CA LEU A 15 -0.43 2.51 14.81
C LEU A 15 -0.33 1.74 13.49
N SER A 16 0.88 1.41 13.03
CA SER A 16 1.06 0.59 11.82
C SER A 16 0.64 -0.87 12.02
N LEU A 17 0.73 -1.39 13.26
CA LEU A 17 0.21 -2.72 13.60
C LEU A 17 -1.32 -2.75 13.63
N ASN A 18 -1.94 -1.74 14.21
CA ASN A 18 -3.40 -1.58 14.22
C ASN A 18 -3.76 -0.15 14.63
N SER A 19 -4.15 0.65 13.66
CA SER A 19 -4.53 2.06 13.91
C SER A 19 -5.81 2.22 14.73
N ARG A 20 -6.66 1.18 14.83
CA ARG A 20 -7.90 1.19 15.64
C ARG A 20 -7.70 0.75 17.10
N GLN A 21 -6.49 0.36 17.50
CA GLN A 21 -6.25 0.02 18.91
C GLN A 21 -6.45 1.22 19.83
N SER A 22 -6.87 0.96 21.08
CA SER A 22 -7.13 2.05 22.04
C SER A 22 -5.87 2.83 22.39
N LEU A 23 -5.99 4.16 22.48
CA LEU A 23 -4.89 5.05 22.89
C LEU A 23 -4.34 4.69 24.29
N GLN A 24 -5.19 4.16 25.17
CA GLN A 24 -4.78 3.67 26.47
C GLN A 24 -3.84 2.46 26.36
N LYS A 25 -4.10 1.53 25.40
CA LYS A 25 -3.22 0.38 25.15
C LYS A 25 -1.87 0.85 24.62
N ILE A 26 -1.86 1.78 23.64
CA ILE A 26 -0.63 2.39 23.13
C ILE A 26 0.11 3.06 24.26
N GLY A 27 -0.58 3.88 25.08
CA GLY A 27 0.00 4.60 26.19
C GLY A 27 0.72 3.71 27.21
N ARG A 28 0.10 2.58 27.60
CA ARG A 28 0.74 1.59 28.48
C ARG A 28 2.05 1.04 27.92
N ILE A 29 2.08 0.77 26.60
CA ILE A 29 3.26 0.21 25.95
C ILE A 29 4.39 1.23 25.84
N VAL A 30 4.06 2.49 25.53
CA VAL A 30 5.08 3.54 25.31
C VAL A 30 5.41 4.33 26.59
N GLY A 31 4.75 4.02 27.73
CA GLY A 31 4.93 4.71 28.99
C GLY A 31 4.41 6.15 28.97
N LEU A 32 3.17 6.33 28.46
CA LEU A 32 2.47 7.64 28.36
C LEU A 32 1.00 7.49 28.76
N THR A 33 0.37 8.60 29.17
CA THR A 33 -1.08 8.64 29.37
C THR A 33 -1.83 8.65 28.03
N LYS A 34 -3.11 8.31 28.04
CA LYS A 34 -3.98 8.34 26.85
C LYS A 34 -4.02 9.74 26.21
N GLU A 35 -4.09 10.79 27.04
CA GLU A 35 -4.16 12.19 26.64
C GLU A 35 -2.88 12.60 25.91
N VAL A 36 -1.72 12.24 26.45
CA VAL A 36 -0.41 12.51 25.82
C VAL A 36 -0.26 11.78 24.50
N VAL A 37 -0.69 10.50 24.41
CA VAL A 37 -0.70 9.76 23.12
C VAL A 37 -1.61 10.45 22.12
N SER A 38 -2.82 10.87 22.53
CA SER A 38 -3.75 11.60 21.67
C SER A 38 -3.14 12.88 21.12
N TYR A 39 -2.56 13.69 22.00
CA TYR A 39 -1.86 14.93 21.64
C TYR A 39 -0.73 14.69 20.63
N ARG A 40 0.12 13.66 20.85
CA ARG A 40 1.23 13.34 19.97
C ARG A 40 0.77 12.88 18.59
N ILE A 41 -0.28 12.07 18.51
CA ILE A 41 -0.87 11.66 17.22
C ILE A 41 -1.39 12.90 16.48
N LYS A 42 -2.16 13.76 17.14
CA LYS A 42 -2.68 14.99 16.53
C LYS A 42 -1.54 15.90 16.04
N ARG A 43 -0.51 16.10 16.85
CA ARG A 43 0.68 16.85 16.46
C ARG A 43 1.35 16.25 15.22
N MET A 44 1.52 14.91 15.14
CA MET A 44 2.10 14.26 13.97
C MET A 44 1.22 14.39 12.72
N GLN A 45 -0.11 14.46 12.87
CA GLN A 45 -1.03 14.79 11.77
C GLN A 45 -0.89 16.24 11.31
N GLU A 46 -0.83 17.20 12.24
CA GLU A 46 -0.62 18.62 11.95
C GLU A 46 0.72 18.89 11.26
N LEU A 47 1.77 18.16 11.63
CA LEU A 47 3.07 18.18 10.94
C LEU A 47 3.05 17.45 9.60
N GLY A 48 1.97 16.74 9.27
CA GLY A 48 1.82 15.91 8.08
C GLY A 48 2.76 14.70 8.05
N ILE A 49 3.24 14.24 9.22
CA ILE A 49 3.97 12.97 9.36
C ILE A 49 3.00 11.80 9.24
N ILE A 50 1.83 11.90 9.88
CA ILE A 50 0.70 11.01 9.66
C ILE A 50 -0.18 11.66 8.59
N GLU A 51 -0.28 11.03 7.42
CA GLU A 51 -1.10 11.53 6.32
C GLU A 51 -2.56 11.14 6.51
N ASN A 52 -2.81 9.86 6.73
CA ASN A 52 -4.13 9.30 7.00
C ASN A 52 -4.03 7.94 7.71
N PHE A 53 -5.19 7.36 8.00
CA PHE A 53 -5.33 5.98 8.48
C PHE A 53 -6.10 5.19 7.44
N TYR A 54 -5.57 4.03 7.06
CA TYR A 54 -6.15 3.17 6.03
C TYR A 54 -6.65 1.85 6.59
N THR A 55 -7.58 1.24 5.89
CA THR A 55 -8.00 -0.14 6.10
C THR A 55 -7.36 -1.00 5.01
N ASP A 56 -6.72 -2.07 5.40
CA ASP A 56 -6.13 -3.03 4.47
C ASP A 56 -7.18 -4.06 4.06
N PHE A 57 -7.55 -4.07 2.78
CA PHE A 57 -8.62 -4.89 2.23
C PHE A 57 -8.12 -5.90 1.22
N ILE A 58 -8.83 -7.03 1.15
CA ILE A 58 -8.89 -7.87 -0.05
C ILE A 58 -10.33 -7.84 -0.56
N LEU A 59 -10.54 -7.31 -1.76
CA LEU A 59 -11.88 -7.18 -2.33
C LEU A 59 -12.27 -8.36 -3.23
N THR A 60 -11.35 -9.30 -3.50
CA THR A 60 -11.63 -10.52 -4.26
C THR A 60 -12.80 -11.31 -3.71
N PRO A 61 -12.95 -11.51 -2.38
CA PRO A 61 -14.10 -12.22 -1.83
C PRO A 61 -15.44 -11.53 -2.05
N VAL A 62 -15.45 -10.23 -2.37
CA VAL A 62 -16.63 -9.41 -2.62
C VAL A 62 -16.75 -9.02 -4.10
N GLY A 63 -16.21 -9.84 -5.01
CA GLY A 63 -16.44 -9.74 -6.44
C GLY A 63 -15.48 -8.82 -7.22
N GLN A 64 -14.47 -8.23 -6.57
CA GLN A 64 -13.41 -7.47 -7.26
C GLN A 64 -12.18 -8.35 -7.40
N THR A 65 -12.13 -9.13 -8.48
CA THR A 65 -11.21 -10.27 -8.58
C THR A 65 -9.89 -9.98 -9.26
N ILE A 66 -9.83 -8.93 -10.09
CA ILE A 66 -8.67 -8.63 -10.92
C ILE A 66 -8.02 -7.32 -10.49
N TYR A 67 -6.81 -7.42 -9.99
CA TYR A 67 -5.96 -6.27 -9.64
C TYR A 67 -4.84 -6.17 -10.67
N VAL A 68 -4.76 -5.05 -11.37
CA VAL A 68 -3.72 -4.80 -12.38
C VAL A 68 -2.91 -3.59 -11.99
N ARG A 69 -1.59 -3.73 -11.97
CA ARG A 69 -0.66 -2.62 -11.88
C ARG A 69 -0.24 -2.25 -13.30
N LEU A 70 -0.48 -1.01 -13.66
CA LEU A 70 -0.08 -0.41 -14.94
C LEU A 70 1.10 0.52 -14.69
N TYR A 71 2.12 0.42 -15.55
CA TYR A 71 3.26 1.31 -15.56
C TYR A 71 3.40 1.98 -16.91
N PHE A 72 3.79 3.25 -16.91
CA PHE A 72 3.94 4.05 -18.12
C PHE A 72 5.25 4.84 -18.08
N ASN A 73 5.93 4.87 -19.22
CA ASN A 73 6.98 5.85 -19.50
C ASN A 73 6.45 6.83 -20.55
N TYR A 74 6.62 8.11 -20.27
CA TYR A 74 6.14 9.15 -21.15
C TYR A 74 7.06 9.39 -22.35
N GLN A 75 6.48 9.89 -23.45
CA GLN A 75 7.18 10.48 -24.59
C GLN A 75 6.43 11.71 -25.07
N ASN A 76 7.15 12.70 -25.63
CA ASN A 76 6.58 13.90 -26.24
C ASN A 76 5.52 14.61 -25.37
N ILE A 77 5.69 14.57 -24.05
CA ILE A 77 4.69 15.05 -23.09
C ILE A 77 4.97 16.48 -22.66
N THR A 78 3.92 17.31 -22.60
CA THR A 78 3.95 18.62 -21.96
C THR A 78 3.43 18.54 -20.52
N PRO A 79 3.76 19.51 -19.64
CA PRO A 79 3.19 19.54 -18.30
C PRO A 79 1.66 19.55 -18.26
N SER A 80 1.01 20.19 -19.24
CA SER A 80 -0.45 20.23 -19.36
C SER A 80 -1.02 18.84 -19.66
N ILE A 81 -0.48 18.17 -20.67
CA ILE A 81 -0.92 16.80 -21.06
C ILE A 81 -0.64 15.80 -19.93
N LYS A 82 0.53 15.93 -19.27
CA LYS A 82 0.82 15.08 -18.10
C LYS A 82 -0.24 15.23 -17.01
N LYS A 83 -0.66 16.47 -16.72
CA LYS A 83 -1.71 16.75 -15.74
C LYS A 83 -3.06 16.15 -16.17
N GLU A 84 -3.39 16.26 -17.45
CA GLU A 84 -4.62 15.71 -18.03
C GLU A 84 -4.66 14.18 -17.92
N ILE A 85 -3.58 13.48 -18.28
CA ILE A 85 -3.46 12.01 -18.15
C ILE A 85 -3.61 11.59 -16.68
N ILE A 86 -2.95 12.26 -15.76
CA ILE A 86 -3.07 11.96 -14.33
C ILE A 86 -4.52 12.15 -13.86
N GLN A 87 -5.15 13.28 -14.28
CA GLN A 87 -6.53 13.56 -13.90
C GLN A 87 -7.50 12.53 -14.47
N TYR A 88 -7.31 12.09 -15.71
CA TYR A 88 -8.07 11.00 -16.32
C TYR A 88 -8.08 9.76 -15.41
N PHE A 89 -6.93 9.30 -14.94
CA PHE A 89 -6.86 8.16 -14.04
C PHE A 89 -7.46 8.44 -12.65
N VAL A 90 -7.29 9.63 -12.13
CA VAL A 90 -7.88 10.03 -10.84
C VAL A 90 -9.41 9.97 -10.89
N ASP A 91 -10.00 10.36 -12.03
CA ASP A 91 -11.45 10.44 -12.22
C ASP A 91 -12.10 9.08 -12.56
N THR A 92 -11.30 8.07 -12.98
CA THR A 92 -11.85 6.73 -13.27
C THR A 92 -12.12 5.94 -11.99
N ASP A 93 -13.27 5.27 -11.95
CA ASP A 93 -13.72 4.50 -10.79
C ASP A 93 -12.82 3.26 -10.55
N GLU A 94 -12.30 2.68 -11.60
CA GLU A 94 -11.45 1.49 -11.56
C GLU A 94 -10.06 1.76 -10.99
N ALA A 95 -9.55 2.99 -11.14
CA ALA A 95 -8.24 3.34 -10.61
C ALA A 95 -8.30 3.56 -9.09
N THR A 96 -7.51 2.80 -8.36
CA THR A 96 -7.44 2.84 -6.90
C THR A 96 -6.20 3.55 -6.38
N ILE A 97 -5.09 3.45 -7.09
CA ILE A 97 -3.86 4.18 -6.81
C ILE A 97 -3.38 4.83 -8.10
N VAL A 98 -3.04 6.12 -8.02
CA VAL A 98 -2.42 6.89 -9.11
C VAL A 98 -1.22 7.62 -8.53
N ALA A 99 -0.02 7.32 -9.02
CA ALA A 99 1.21 7.92 -8.50
C ALA A 99 2.22 8.22 -9.61
N SER A 100 2.82 9.41 -9.57
CA SER A 100 4.03 9.71 -10.34
C SER A 100 5.24 9.07 -9.69
N LEU A 101 6.15 8.58 -10.51
CA LEU A 101 7.34 7.86 -10.09
C LEU A 101 8.61 8.57 -10.57
N GLU A 102 9.74 8.22 -9.93
CA GLU A 102 11.09 8.45 -10.43
C GLU A 102 11.82 7.11 -10.53
N GLY A 103 12.70 6.97 -11.53
CA GLY A 103 13.48 5.75 -11.78
C GLY A 103 13.03 5.05 -13.06
N ASN A 104 12.64 3.78 -12.95
CA ASN A 104 12.33 2.96 -14.12
C ASN A 104 11.05 3.35 -14.87
N TYR A 105 10.10 4.01 -14.20
CA TYR A 105 8.81 4.43 -14.75
C TYR A 105 8.46 5.87 -14.33
N ASP A 106 7.55 6.51 -15.08
CA ASP A 106 7.07 7.87 -14.81
C ASP A 106 5.72 7.91 -14.08
N LEU A 107 4.85 6.93 -14.36
CA LEU A 107 3.51 6.84 -13.79
C LEU A 107 3.17 5.38 -13.46
N MET A 108 2.58 5.18 -12.30
CA MET A 108 1.95 3.92 -11.89
C MET A 108 0.47 4.15 -11.64
N VAL A 109 -0.35 3.22 -12.12
CA VAL A 109 -1.79 3.16 -11.82
C VAL A 109 -2.14 1.74 -11.41
N ILE A 110 -2.81 1.59 -10.26
CA ILE A 110 -3.42 0.31 -9.88
C ILE A 110 -4.91 0.41 -10.17
N VAL A 111 -5.40 -0.52 -10.97
CA VAL A 111 -6.82 -0.64 -11.33
C VAL A 111 -7.39 -1.96 -10.83
N ILE A 112 -8.69 -1.95 -10.50
CA ILE A 112 -9.41 -3.13 -10.01
C ILE A 112 -10.63 -3.38 -10.89
N PHE A 113 -10.81 -4.64 -11.29
CA PHE A 113 -11.94 -5.07 -12.10
C PHE A 113 -12.64 -6.29 -11.51
N PRO A 114 -13.96 -6.43 -11.70
CA PRO A 114 -14.70 -7.63 -11.30
C PRO A 114 -14.32 -8.86 -12.13
N ASP A 115 -13.93 -8.67 -13.41
CA ASP A 115 -13.53 -9.72 -14.31
C ASP A 115 -12.53 -9.24 -15.38
N ILE A 116 -11.87 -10.18 -16.05
CA ILE A 116 -10.83 -9.89 -17.05
C ILE A 116 -11.37 -9.18 -18.31
N TYR A 117 -12.65 -9.37 -18.65
CA TYR A 117 -13.23 -8.79 -19.86
C TYR A 117 -13.42 -7.29 -19.76
N LYS A 118 -13.44 -6.74 -18.54
CA LYS A 118 -13.51 -5.29 -18.28
C LYS A 118 -12.20 -4.57 -18.49
N ILE A 119 -11.08 -5.29 -18.50
CA ILE A 119 -9.74 -4.70 -18.69
C ILE A 119 -9.57 -4.15 -20.10
N HIS A 120 -10.00 -4.91 -21.11
CA HIS A 120 -9.79 -4.55 -22.52
C HIS A 120 -10.44 -3.20 -22.88
N PRO A 121 -11.74 -2.97 -22.68
CA PRO A 121 -12.36 -1.70 -23.04
C PRO A 121 -11.80 -0.52 -22.24
N TYR A 122 -11.39 -0.74 -21.00
CA TYR A 122 -10.73 0.30 -20.19
C TYR A 122 -9.38 0.72 -20.80
N LEU A 123 -8.52 -0.25 -21.14
CA LEU A 123 -7.22 0.01 -21.75
C LEU A 123 -7.37 0.61 -23.15
N GLU A 124 -8.32 0.10 -23.97
CA GLU A 124 -8.58 0.61 -25.31
C GLU A 124 -8.99 2.08 -25.27
N HIS A 125 -9.95 2.45 -24.40
CA HIS A 125 -10.37 3.83 -24.22
C HIS A 125 -9.20 4.75 -23.81
N MET A 126 -8.39 4.32 -22.87
CA MET A 126 -7.20 5.06 -22.43
C MET A 126 -6.19 5.22 -23.56
N LEU A 127 -5.92 4.15 -24.34
CA LEU A 127 -4.96 4.19 -25.44
C LEU A 127 -5.43 5.02 -26.63
N MET A 128 -6.71 5.02 -26.93
CA MET A 128 -7.28 5.89 -27.99
C MET A 128 -7.08 7.39 -27.66
N ASN A 129 -7.13 7.77 -26.39
CA ASN A 129 -7.00 9.17 -25.99
C ASN A 129 -5.55 9.58 -25.74
N TYR A 130 -4.71 8.68 -25.20
CA TYR A 130 -3.39 9.05 -24.67
C TYR A 130 -2.24 8.14 -25.14
N GLY A 131 -2.51 7.16 -26.01
CA GLY A 131 -1.53 6.15 -26.43
C GLY A 131 -0.24 6.73 -27.03
N ASP A 132 -0.34 7.85 -27.76
CA ASP A 132 0.79 8.51 -28.41
C ASP A 132 1.77 9.17 -27.41
N TYR A 133 1.34 9.38 -26.16
CA TYR A 133 2.17 9.97 -25.11
C TYR A 133 2.91 8.92 -24.28
N PHE A 134 2.75 7.63 -24.58
CA PHE A 134 3.42 6.55 -23.87
C PHE A 134 4.46 5.86 -24.76
N LYS A 135 5.73 5.97 -24.37
CA LYS A 135 6.85 5.24 -25.00
C LYS A 135 6.79 3.75 -24.67
N GLU A 136 6.56 3.45 -23.39
CA GLU A 136 6.48 2.10 -22.86
C GLU A 136 5.28 1.95 -21.93
N ARG A 137 4.70 0.75 -21.92
CA ARG A 137 3.53 0.41 -21.12
C ARG A 137 3.70 -1.02 -20.64
N HIS A 138 3.53 -1.23 -19.35
CA HIS A 138 3.60 -2.55 -18.73
C HIS A 138 2.35 -2.78 -17.89
N ALA A 139 1.84 -4.00 -17.89
CA ALA A 139 0.73 -4.43 -17.08
C ALA A 139 1.10 -5.70 -16.32
N ALA A 140 0.83 -5.71 -15.04
CA ALA A 140 1.09 -6.85 -14.16
C ALA A 140 -0.15 -7.20 -13.35
N LEU A 141 -0.51 -8.47 -13.33
CA LEU A 141 -1.59 -8.99 -12.48
C LEU A 141 -1.05 -9.29 -11.09
N TYR A 142 -1.71 -8.78 -10.07
CA TYR A 142 -1.39 -9.09 -8.69
C TYR A 142 -1.93 -10.46 -8.28
N PHE A 143 -1.06 -11.27 -7.65
CA PHE A 143 -1.44 -12.55 -7.04
C PHE A 143 -1.30 -12.52 -5.52
N ILE A 144 -0.15 -12.10 -5.03
CA ILE A 144 0.16 -12.11 -3.60
C ILE A 144 0.93 -10.84 -3.26
N ARG A 145 0.53 -10.20 -2.17
CA ARG A 145 1.30 -9.16 -1.49
C ARG A 145 1.49 -9.59 -0.04
N ASN A 146 2.73 -9.67 0.39
CA ASN A 146 3.06 -9.83 1.81
C ASN A 146 3.56 -8.48 2.31
N GLN A 147 2.86 -7.89 3.26
CA GLN A 147 3.22 -6.58 3.83
C GLN A 147 3.69 -6.74 5.27
N TYR A 148 4.75 -6.01 5.62
CA TYR A 148 5.38 -6.08 6.94
C TYR A 148 5.40 -4.70 7.60
N ASN A 149 5.39 -4.68 8.93
CA ASN A 149 5.42 -3.42 9.68
C ASN A 149 6.84 -2.83 9.72
N PRO A 150 7.00 -1.49 9.75
CA PRO A 150 8.27 -0.80 9.73
C PRO A 150 9.03 -0.97 11.05
N SER A 151 9.72 -2.10 11.24
CA SER A 151 10.40 -2.46 12.50
C SER A 151 11.58 -1.53 12.84
N PHE A 152 12.15 -0.83 11.85
CA PHE A 152 13.20 0.17 12.07
C PHE A 152 12.73 1.40 12.89
N LEU A 153 11.42 1.60 13.05
CA LEU A 153 10.89 2.61 13.96
C LEU A 153 11.12 2.27 15.44
N LEU A 154 11.44 1.00 15.73
CA LEU A 154 11.81 0.53 17.06
C LEU A 154 13.32 0.37 17.14
N ASP A 155 13.97 0.99 18.12
CA ASP A 155 15.41 0.82 18.38
C ASP A 155 15.74 -0.60 18.91
N SER A 156 14.89 -1.58 18.68
CA SER A 156 15.06 -2.92 19.21
C SER A 156 15.30 -3.93 18.08
N LYS A 157 16.20 -4.88 18.34
CA LYS A 157 16.46 -6.04 17.47
C LYS A 157 15.28 -7.04 17.43
N THR A 158 14.16 -6.73 18.09
CA THR A 158 12.98 -7.60 18.14
C THR A 158 12.15 -7.42 16.89
N LYS A 159 12.41 -8.25 15.90
CA LYS A 159 11.62 -8.36 14.68
C LYS A 159 10.39 -9.23 14.96
N LYS A 160 9.20 -8.64 15.02
CA LYS A 160 7.95 -9.38 14.79
C LYS A 160 7.50 -9.05 13.37
N LEU A 161 7.94 -9.86 12.44
CA LEU A 161 7.49 -9.86 11.06
C LEU A 161 6.27 -10.78 10.96
N GLU A 162 5.08 -10.25 11.20
CA GLU A 162 3.83 -10.94 10.86
C GLU A 162 3.33 -10.31 9.55
N PRO A 163 3.34 -11.05 8.43
CA PRO A 163 2.87 -10.52 7.17
C PRO A 163 1.35 -10.41 7.16
N HIS A 164 0.83 -9.30 6.67
CA HIS A 164 -0.51 -9.24 6.14
C HIS A 164 -0.46 -9.90 4.75
N VAL A 165 -1.05 -11.07 4.62
CA VAL A 165 -0.97 -11.86 3.39
C VAL A 165 -2.21 -11.63 2.55
N HIS A 166 -2.05 -10.90 1.46
CA HIS A 166 -3.08 -10.79 0.43
C HIS A 166 -3.02 -12.04 -0.46
N ARG A 167 -3.96 -12.94 -0.30
CA ARG A 167 -4.15 -14.07 -1.20
C ARG A 167 -5.53 -13.98 -1.84
N LEU A 168 -5.63 -14.41 -3.08
CA LEU A 168 -6.92 -14.55 -3.74
C LEU A 168 -7.70 -15.71 -3.10
N TYR A 169 -8.91 -15.46 -2.63
CA TYR A 169 -9.72 -16.44 -1.93
C TYR A 169 -11.15 -16.55 -2.46
N GLN A 170 -11.80 -17.55 -1.91
CA GLN A 170 -13.16 -17.94 -2.16
C GLN A 170 -14.15 -16.78 -2.00
N GLU A 171 -15.12 -16.71 -2.91
CA GLU A 171 -16.27 -15.81 -2.77
C GLU A 171 -16.99 -16.02 -1.43
N ILE A 172 -17.43 -14.93 -0.84
CA ILE A 172 -18.22 -14.94 0.39
C ILE A 172 -19.61 -14.36 0.13
N SER A 173 -20.57 -14.78 0.95
CA SER A 173 -21.86 -14.10 1.01
C SER A 173 -21.70 -12.77 1.75
N TYR A 174 -22.05 -11.66 1.10
CA TYR A 174 -22.08 -10.30 1.65
C TYR A 174 -23.34 -9.56 1.21
N ASP A 175 -23.69 -8.53 1.93
CA ASP A 175 -24.87 -7.70 1.64
C ASP A 175 -24.48 -6.21 1.50
N GLU A 176 -25.48 -5.37 1.25
CA GLU A 176 -25.28 -3.93 1.08
C GLU A 176 -24.68 -3.27 2.32
N LEU A 177 -25.05 -3.72 3.53
CA LEU A 177 -24.49 -3.20 4.77
C LEU A 177 -22.99 -3.51 4.88
N ASP A 178 -22.56 -4.73 4.51
CA ASP A 178 -21.14 -5.09 4.47
C ASP A 178 -20.37 -4.15 3.52
N MET A 179 -20.89 -3.91 2.30
CA MET A 179 -20.27 -3.00 1.33
C MET A 179 -20.22 -1.55 1.82
N ASN A 180 -21.26 -1.06 2.47
CA ASN A 180 -21.29 0.29 3.02
C ASN A 180 -20.33 0.45 4.19
N ILE A 181 -20.15 -0.59 5.02
CA ILE A 181 -19.10 -0.61 6.06
C ILE A 181 -17.71 -0.52 5.43
N LEU A 182 -17.42 -1.32 4.39
CA LEU A 182 -16.13 -1.30 3.71
C LEU A 182 -15.83 0.08 3.10
N LYS A 183 -16.80 0.70 2.41
CA LYS A 183 -16.67 2.04 1.82
C LYS A 183 -16.40 3.12 2.89
N ALA A 184 -17.13 3.08 3.99
CA ALA A 184 -16.93 4.05 5.08
C ALA A 184 -15.56 3.88 5.76
N LEU A 185 -15.10 2.64 5.92
CA LEU A 185 -13.77 2.34 6.49
C LEU A 185 -12.62 2.61 5.52
N ASP A 186 -12.85 2.64 4.21
CA ASP A 186 -11.88 3.10 3.22
C ASP A 186 -11.63 4.61 3.33
N LEU A 187 -12.70 5.38 3.53
CA LEU A 187 -12.61 6.83 3.73
C LEU A 187 -11.99 7.21 5.08
N ASN A 188 -12.31 6.48 6.13
CA ASN A 188 -11.82 6.73 7.48
C ASN A 188 -11.68 5.44 8.29
N ALA A 189 -10.50 4.84 8.24
CA ALA A 189 -10.19 3.61 8.97
C ALA A 189 -10.39 3.72 10.50
N ARG A 190 -10.36 4.92 11.07
CA ARG A 190 -10.56 5.17 12.50
C ARG A 190 -11.96 5.69 12.85
N MET A 191 -12.90 5.71 11.90
CA MET A 191 -14.28 6.12 12.19
C MET A 191 -14.80 5.38 13.43
N PRO A 192 -15.32 6.09 14.44
CA PRO A 192 -15.93 5.46 15.61
C PRO A 192 -17.07 4.52 15.23
N ILE A 193 -17.19 3.37 15.90
CA ILE A 193 -18.26 2.41 15.58
C ILE A 193 -19.65 3.03 15.82
N THR A 194 -19.80 3.93 16.80
CA THR A 194 -21.02 4.68 17.03
C THR A 194 -21.39 5.55 15.85
N GLN A 195 -20.45 6.33 15.32
CA GLN A 195 -20.65 7.16 14.13
C GLN A 195 -20.99 6.30 12.91
N LEU A 196 -20.28 5.18 12.70
CA LEU A 196 -20.54 4.27 11.61
C LEU A 196 -21.96 3.64 11.71
N ALA A 197 -22.41 3.34 12.93
CA ALA A 197 -23.76 2.84 13.18
C ALA A 197 -24.83 3.89 12.85
N ASP A 198 -24.60 5.14 13.24
CA ASP A 198 -25.51 6.25 12.95
C ASP A 198 -25.59 6.53 11.44
N GLU A 199 -24.45 6.63 10.75
CA GLU A 199 -24.38 6.89 9.30
C GLU A 199 -25.03 5.77 8.45
N LEU A 200 -24.91 4.51 8.90
CA LEU A 200 -25.46 3.35 8.20
C LEU A 200 -26.82 2.91 8.73
N HIS A 201 -27.48 3.72 9.55
CA HIS A 201 -28.81 3.43 10.14
C HIS A 201 -28.89 2.04 10.78
N SER A 202 -27.85 1.67 11.55
CA SER A 202 -27.69 0.37 12.18
C SER A 202 -27.35 0.49 13.67
N THR A 203 -27.18 -0.62 14.36
CA THR A 203 -26.76 -0.60 15.77
C THR A 203 -25.25 -0.84 15.92
N VAL A 204 -24.67 -0.30 16.99
CA VAL A 204 -23.24 -0.51 17.34
C VAL A 204 -22.90 -2.00 17.40
N THR A 205 -23.81 -2.82 17.94
CA THR A 205 -23.63 -4.26 18.07
C THR A 205 -23.55 -4.95 16.69
N VAL A 206 -24.45 -4.58 15.77
CA VAL A 206 -24.47 -5.12 14.40
C VAL A 206 -23.21 -4.72 13.65
N ILE A 207 -22.85 -3.43 13.66
CA ILE A 207 -21.63 -2.94 12.99
C ILE A 207 -20.38 -3.64 13.52
N HIS A 208 -20.27 -3.77 14.84
CA HIS A 208 -19.13 -4.46 15.46
C HIS A 208 -19.03 -5.92 15.03
N TYR A 209 -20.17 -6.64 15.02
CA TYR A 209 -20.26 -8.01 14.55
C TYR A 209 -19.83 -8.14 13.08
N ARG A 210 -20.34 -7.25 12.19
CA ARG A 210 -20.02 -7.25 10.76
C ARG A 210 -18.54 -7.00 10.50
N ILE A 211 -17.92 -6.02 11.14
CA ILE A 211 -16.49 -5.76 11.01
C ILE A 211 -15.68 -6.99 11.45
N LYS A 212 -16.00 -7.60 12.59
CA LYS A 212 -15.33 -8.83 13.06
C LYS A 212 -15.52 -9.99 12.07
N ARG A 213 -16.72 -10.13 11.51
CA ARG A 213 -17.00 -11.14 10.49
C ARG A 213 -16.15 -10.92 9.24
N LEU A 214 -16.10 -9.70 8.70
CA LEU A 214 -15.29 -9.35 7.53
C LEU A 214 -13.78 -9.56 7.79
N MET A 215 -13.30 -9.28 9.00
CA MET A 215 -11.92 -9.62 9.41
C MET A 215 -11.70 -11.13 9.44
N LYS A 216 -12.61 -11.91 10.03
CA LYS A 216 -12.51 -13.38 10.08
C LYS A 216 -12.53 -14.02 8.69
N LEU A 217 -13.28 -13.44 7.76
CA LEU A 217 -13.37 -13.87 6.35
C LEU A 217 -12.20 -13.37 5.49
N GLY A 218 -11.28 -12.57 6.05
CA GLY A 218 -10.11 -12.09 5.34
C GLY A 218 -10.39 -10.97 4.31
N VAL A 219 -11.56 -10.33 4.37
CA VAL A 219 -11.87 -9.13 3.57
C VAL A 219 -11.16 -7.91 4.15
N ILE A 220 -11.25 -7.74 5.46
CA ILE A 220 -10.45 -6.76 6.20
C ILE A 220 -9.25 -7.48 6.79
N LEU A 221 -8.05 -7.17 6.33
CA LEU A 221 -6.80 -7.72 6.85
C LEU A 221 -6.33 -6.98 8.10
N GLY A 222 -6.56 -5.68 8.16
CA GLY A 222 -6.13 -4.85 9.27
C GLY A 222 -6.40 -3.36 9.06
N PHE A 223 -5.85 -2.57 9.98
CA PHE A 223 -5.96 -1.12 9.99
C PHE A 223 -4.59 -0.52 10.22
N GLY A 224 -4.13 0.31 9.31
CA GLY A 224 -2.80 0.88 9.34
C GLY A 224 -2.78 2.40 9.39
N VAL A 225 -1.58 2.96 9.26
CA VAL A 225 -1.31 4.39 9.18
C VAL A 225 -0.39 4.68 8.01
N ASN A 226 -0.77 5.64 7.18
CA ASN A 226 0.09 6.16 6.13
C ASN A 226 1.02 7.23 6.73
N ILE A 227 2.31 6.96 6.61
CA ILE A 227 3.39 7.79 7.16
C ILE A 227 4.09 8.47 6.00
N ASN A 228 4.21 9.79 6.07
CA ASN A 228 5.08 10.55 5.16
C ASN A 228 6.54 10.29 5.52
N TRP A 229 7.14 9.33 4.85
CA TRP A 229 8.50 8.89 5.10
C TRP A 229 9.54 9.97 4.81
N GLU A 230 9.29 10.83 3.81
CA GLU A 230 10.20 11.91 3.44
C GLU A 230 10.37 12.93 4.56
N LYS A 231 9.30 13.23 5.31
CA LYS A 231 9.37 14.09 6.51
C LYS A 231 10.24 13.50 7.63
N LEU A 232 10.41 12.18 7.62
CA LEU A 232 11.27 11.48 8.57
C LEU A 232 12.67 11.20 8.01
N GLY A 233 12.95 11.64 6.77
CA GLY A 233 14.24 11.46 6.09
C GLY A 233 14.40 10.10 5.42
N TYR A 234 13.30 9.43 5.13
CA TYR A 234 13.29 8.16 4.39
C TYR A 234 12.55 8.32 3.09
N ARG A 235 12.78 7.36 2.17
CA ARG A 235 12.05 7.23 0.91
C ARG A 235 11.59 5.79 0.69
N PHE A 236 10.49 5.64 0.00
CA PHE A 236 9.99 4.37 -0.48
C PHE A 236 10.72 3.96 -1.75
N TYR A 237 11.25 2.74 -1.79
CA TYR A 237 11.85 2.13 -2.98
C TYR A 237 11.16 0.82 -3.28
N HIS A 238 10.65 0.70 -4.49
CA HIS A 238 10.23 -0.56 -5.07
C HIS A 238 11.36 -1.12 -5.92
N VAL A 239 11.71 -2.38 -5.72
CA VAL A 239 12.84 -3.03 -6.38
C VAL A 239 12.35 -4.25 -7.12
N GLU A 240 12.61 -4.27 -8.41
CA GLU A 240 12.31 -5.36 -9.34
C GLU A 240 13.61 -6.13 -9.57
N ILE A 241 13.65 -7.40 -9.18
CA ILE A 241 14.84 -8.25 -9.22
C ILE A 241 14.62 -9.36 -10.24
N ASN A 242 15.55 -9.49 -11.19
CA ASN A 242 15.62 -10.62 -12.12
C ASN A 242 16.63 -11.65 -11.62
N LEU A 243 16.27 -12.90 -11.66
CA LEU A 243 17.06 -14.01 -11.15
C LEU A 243 17.64 -14.87 -12.28
N LYS A 244 18.90 -15.28 -12.12
CA LYS A 244 19.49 -16.36 -12.94
C LYS A 244 19.02 -17.74 -12.44
N GLN A 245 18.75 -17.82 -11.12
CA GLN A 245 18.35 -19.05 -10.44
C GLN A 245 17.01 -18.86 -9.73
N TYR A 246 15.91 -19.05 -10.44
CA TYR A 246 14.56 -18.81 -9.92
C TYR A 246 14.25 -19.62 -8.63
N HIS A 247 14.80 -20.83 -8.49
CA HIS A 247 14.60 -21.66 -7.30
C HIS A 247 15.13 -21.02 -5.99
N LYS A 248 16.06 -20.07 -6.09
CA LYS A 248 16.59 -19.30 -4.94
C LYS A 248 15.66 -18.18 -4.49
N ARG A 249 14.59 -17.90 -5.20
CA ARG A 249 13.68 -16.78 -4.94
C ARG A 249 13.22 -16.70 -3.48
N LEU A 250 12.79 -17.82 -2.89
CA LEU A 250 12.30 -17.83 -1.50
C LEU A 250 13.42 -17.59 -0.48
N ASP A 251 14.62 -18.09 -0.74
CA ASP A 251 15.79 -17.88 0.13
C ASP A 251 16.21 -16.41 0.08
N ILE A 252 16.20 -15.80 -1.10
CA ILE A 252 16.46 -14.36 -1.31
C ILE A 252 15.43 -13.51 -0.57
N VAL A 253 14.14 -13.82 -0.67
CA VAL A 253 13.09 -13.10 0.07
C VAL A 253 13.32 -13.20 1.58
N ARG A 254 13.63 -14.40 2.11
CA ARG A 254 13.93 -14.58 3.53
C ARG A 254 15.12 -13.74 4.00
N TYR A 255 16.19 -13.74 3.21
CA TYR A 255 17.37 -12.90 3.48
C TYR A 255 17.02 -11.41 3.51
N LEU A 256 16.31 -10.92 2.48
CA LEU A 256 15.88 -9.51 2.42
C LEU A 256 14.94 -9.12 3.56
N MET A 257 14.07 -10.04 4.00
CA MET A 257 13.19 -9.84 5.16
C MET A 257 13.96 -9.62 6.47
N GLU A 258 15.21 -10.03 6.57
CA GLU A 258 16.04 -9.75 7.74
C GLU A 258 16.43 -8.27 7.87
N ASN A 259 16.35 -7.52 6.79
CA ASN A 259 16.57 -6.09 6.80
C ASN A 259 15.42 -5.37 7.52
N PRO A 260 15.67 -4.52 8.53
CA PRO A 260 14.63 -3.81 9.28
C PRO A 260 13.81 -2.83 8.43
N TYR A 261 14.35 -2.41 7.30
CA TYR A 261 13.73 -1.49 6.33
C TYR A 261 12.87 -2.21 5.28
N PHE A 262 12.84 -3.54 5.28
CA PHE A 262 11.99 -4.34 4.40
C PHE A 262 10.52 -4.09 4.68
N ARG A 263 9.73 -3.81 3.64
CA ARG A 263 8.33 -3.39 3.77
C ARG A 263 7.34 -4.37 3.18
N SER A 264 7.61 -4.90 2.00
CA SER A 264 6.73 -5.87 1.34
C SER A 264 7.44 -6.71 0.29
N SER A 265 6.81 -7.83 -0.07
CA SER A 265 7.15 -8.62 -1.25
C SER A 265 5.89 -8.88 -2.08
N HIS A 266 6.06 -8.92 -3.39
CA HIS A 266 4.96 -9.08 -4.33
C HIS A 266 5.19 -10.29 -5.25
N GLN A 267 4.09 -10.90 -5.66
CA GLN A 267 4.07 -11.89 -6.74
C GLN A 267 3.09 -11.40 -7.78
N LEU A 268 3.60 -11.12 -8.96
CA LEU A 268 2.84 -10.63 -10.10
C LEU A 268 3.00 -11.59 -11.28
N LEU A 269 2.07 -11.54 -12.22
CA LEU A 269 2.14 -12.20 -13.51
C LEU A 269 2.09 -11.15 -14.62
N GLY A 270 2.89 -11.39 -15.68
CA GLY A 270 2.93 -10.49 -16.84
C GLY A 270 3.95 -9.36 -16.72
N HIS A 271 4.66 -9.24 -15.59
CA HIS A 271 5.80 -8.34 -15.43
C HIS A 271 7.12 -9.09 -15.67
N ALA A 272 8.15 -8.35 -16.08
CA ALA A 272 9.43 -8.94 -16.45
C ALA A 272 10.30 -9.37 -15.26
N SER A 273 9.94 -8.98 -14.02
CA SER A 273 10.71 -9.31 -12.82
C SER A 273 10.31 -10.66 -12.22
N ASP A 274 11.28 -11.39 -11.66
CA ASP A 274 11.06 -12.65 -10.95
C ASP A 274 10.65 -12.42 -9.49
N LEU A 275 11.03 -11.28 -8.92
CA LEU A 275 10.79 -10.90 -7.54
C LEU A 275 10.64 -9.39 -7.44
N GLU A 276 9.62 -8.93 -6.74
CA GLU A 276 9.43 -7.52 -6.41
C GLU A 276 9.36 -7.35 -4.90
N VAL A 277 10.07 -6.34 -4.39
CA VAL A 277 10.18 -6.04 -2.97
C VAL A 277 10.18 -4.53 -2.72
N ASP A 278 9.64 -4.13 -1.57
CA ASP A 278 9.61 -2.74 -1.15
C ASP A 278 10.49 -2.51 0.08
N PHE A 279 11.13 -1.36 0.09
CA PHE A 279 11.95 -0.88 1.21
C PHE A 279 11.62 0.57 1.55
N ILE A 280 11.84 0.93 2.81
CA ILE A 280 11.85 2.31 3.28
C ILE A 280 13.27 2.64 3.71
N LEU A 281 14.03 3.35 2.87
CA LEU A 281 15.47 3.60 3.05
C LEU A 281 15.74 5.10 3.18
N GLU A 282 16.89 5.46 3.71
CA GLU A 282 17.31 6.87 3.83
C GLU A 282 17.66 7.48 2.46
N ASN A 283 18.29 6.69 1.60
CA ASN A 283 18.71 7.15 0.27
C ASN A 283 18.99 5.96 -0.67
N VAL A 284 19.25 6.28 -1.93
CA VAL A 284 19.52 5.28 -2.97
C VAL A 284 20.87 4.55 -2.77
N MET A 285 21.84 5.15 -2.11
CA MET A 285 23.14 4.49 -1.83
C MET A 285 22.94 3.29 -0.90
N GLN A 286 22.07 3.43 0.11
CA GLN A 286 21.71 2.32 0.99
C GLN A 286 21.04 1.17 0.21
N LEU A 287 20.26 1.50 -0.84
CA LEU A 287 19.68 0.48 -1.74
C LEU A 287 20.79 -0.28 -2.49
N HIS A 288 21.75 0.44 -3.09
CA HIS A 288 22.86 -0.18 -3.82
C HIS A 288 23.71 -1.05 -2.91
N GLU A 289 24.10 -0.57 -1.73
CA GLU A 289 24.84 -1.36 -0.73
C GLU A 289 24.10 -2.66 -0.36
N MET A 290 22.79 -2.58 -0.20
CA MET A 290 21.96 -3.75 0.09
C MET A 290 21.94 -4.74 -1.08
N MET A 291 21.88 -4.27 -2.33
CA MET A 291 21.89 -5.13 -3.52
C MET A 291 23.28 -5.75 -3.75
N ASP A 292 24.37 -5.04 -3.44
CA ASP A 292 25.74 -5.58 -3.46
C ASP A 292 25.91 -6.69 -2.41
N ASN A 293 25.38 -6.48 -1.20
CA ASN A 293 25.37 -7.48 -0.14
C ASN A 293 24.54 -8.71 -0.54
N LEU A 294 23.39 -8.51 -1.19
CA LEU A 294 22.59 -9.60 -1.74
C LEU A 294 23.35 -10.40 -2.78
N SER A 295 24.02 -9.74 -3.71
CA SER A 295 24.83 -10.38 -4.76
C SER A 295 26.01 -11.14 -4.19
N THR A 296 26.60 -10.65 -3.10
CA THR A 296 27.68 -11.33 -2.38
C THR A 296 27.18 -12.58 -1.65
N HIS A 297 25.99 -12.51 -1.05
CA HIS A 297 25.40 -13.64 -0.30
C HIS A 297 24.83 -14.73 -1.22
N PHE A 298 24.32 -14.34 -2.39
CA PHE A 298 23.78 -15.23 -3.41
C PHE A 298 24.53 -15.05 -4.73
N PRO A 299 25.81 -15.47 -4.80
CA PRO A 299 26.60 -15.34 -6.01
C PRO A 299 25.93 -16.04 -7.18
N GLU A 300 25.92 -15.39 -8.34
CA GLU A 300 25.31 -15.88 -9.60
C GLU A 300 23.79 -16.08 -9.56
N SER A 301 23.09 -15.76 -8.47
CA SER A 301 21.64 -15.93 -8.38
C SER A 301 20.86 -14.72 -8.89
N VAL A 302 21.42 -13.52 -8.73
CA VAL A 302 20.84 -12.26 -9.21
C VAL A 302 21.39 -11.94 -10.59
N LYS A 303 20.52 -11.61 -11.54
CA LYS A 303 20.90 -11.18 -12.90
C LYS A 303 21.09 -9.68 -12.96
N ASP A 304 20.05 -8.96 -12.62
CA ASP A 304 19.99 -7.49 -12.54
C ASP A 304 18.85 -7.05 -11.61
N PHE A 305 18.81 -5.77 -11.32
CA PHE A 305 17.67 -5.16 -10.63
C PHE A 305 17.37 -3.79 -11.22
N LYS A 306 16.12 -3.38 -11.07
CA LYS A 306 15.63 -2.04 -11.36
C LYS A 306 14.89 -1.52 -10.14
N TYR A 307 14.74 -0.21 -10.04
CA TYR A 307 13.95 0.38 -8.96
C TYR A 307 13.21 1.62 -9.43
N TRP A 308 12.18 1.95 -8.65
CA TRP A 308 11.49 3.22 -8.73
C TRP A 308 11.07 3.67 -7.32
N SER A 309 10.81 4.96 -7.21
CA SER A 309 10.34 5.60 -5.99
C SER A 309 9.09 6.43 -6.30
N ILE A 310 8.22 6.61 -5.32
CA ILE A 310 7.03 7.45 -5.46
C ILE A 310 7.45 8.92 -5.32
N LEU A 311 7.17 9.73 -6.33
CA LEU A 311 7.32 11.19 -6.27
C LEU A 311 6.09 11.86 -5.66
N LYS A 312 4.91 11.40 -6.08
CA LYS A 312 3.65 11.95 -5.61
C LYS A 312 2.50 10.98 -5.84
N THR A 313 1.71 10.75 -4.81
CA THR A 313 0.42 10.05 -4.89
C THR A 313 -0.70 11.07 -5.15
N TYR A 314 -1.54 10.79 -6.15
CA TYR A 314 -2.70 11.62 -6.53
C TYR A 314 -4.02 11.00 -6.09
N LYS A 315 -4.08 9.67 -6.05
CA LYS A 315 -5.22 8.89 -5.57
C LYS A 315 -4.72 7.66 -4.82
N GLU A 316 -5.31 7.37 -3.68
CA GLU A 316 -5.12 6.14 -2.92
C GLU A 316 -6.45 5.83 -2.23
N GLN A 317 -7.32 5.12 -2.95
CA GLN A 317 -8.66 4.79 -2.48
C GLN A 317 -9.17 3.56 -3.20
N LEU A 318 -9.67 2.57 -2.48
CA LEU A 318 -10.12 1.30 -3.06
C LEU A 318 -11.54 1.34 -3.61
N PHE A 319 -12.41 2.17 -3.03
CA PHE A 319 -13.77 2.33 -3.50
C PHE A 319 -13.96 3.67 -4.20
N PRO A 320 -14.64 3.69 -5.36
CA PRO A 320 -14.93 4.93 -6.05
C PRO A 320 -15.75 5.85 -5.14
N THR A 321 -15.29 7.08 -4.95
CA THR A 321 -16.12 8.16 -4.45
C THR A 321 -17.06 8.55 -5.58
N ARG A 322 -18.28 8.04 -5.60
CA ARG A 322 -19.29 8.65 -6.45
C ARG A 322 -19.40 10.12 -6.06
N HIS A 323 -18.80 11.00 -6.85
CA HIS A 323 -19.27 12.37 -6.88
C HIS A 323 -20.73 12.29 -7.29
N LYS A 324 -21.65 12.43 -6.33
CA LYS A 324 -23.05 12.71 -6.64
C LYS A 324 -23.02 14.06 -7.34
N ASN A 325 -23.13 14.04 -8.70
CA ASN A 325 -23.62 15.19 -9.43
C ASN A 325 -25.05 15.49 -9.02
#